data_3d6ff8939aa4c5233d2d5307db0dc2bb
#
_entry.id   3d6ff8939aa4c5233d2d5307db0dc2bb
#
_cell.length_a   1.000
_cell.length_b   1.000
_cell.length_c   1.000
_cell.angle_alpha   90.00
_cell.angle_beta   90.00
_cell.angle_gamma   90.00
#
_symmetry.space_group_name_H-M   'P 1'
#
loop_
_entity.id
_entity.type
_entity.pdbx_description
1 polymer ?
#
loop_
_entity_poly.entity_id
_entity_poly.type
_entity_poly.pdbx_seq_one_letter_code
_entity_poly.pdbx_strand_id
1 'polypeptide(L)'
;TQNYFWHQAFDDYPVVGITWKQANAFAHWRSKMMNGFLRKIKQPTLPEFRLPTESEWEYASRGGLDASPYPWGGPYTRNIKGCFLANFKPLRGNYVADGGLKTIKTASYNPNGYGLYDMSGNVAEWTSNAYDESAYSYSHDMNSDYHYNAKEDDHPILKRKSIRGGSWKDVA
;
A
#
# COMPACT_ATOMS: atom_id res chain seq x y z
N THR A 1 -6.72 -14.33 -13.19
CA THR A 1 -6.96 -15.78 -13.08
C THR A 1 -8.17 -16.02 -12.19
N GLN A 2 -9.15 -16.83 -12.65
CA GLN A 2 -10.36 -17.13 -11.89
C GLN A 2 -10.07 -17.74 -10.51
N ASN A 3 -8.91 -18.38 -10.33
CA ASN A 3 -8.52 -19.11 -9.14
C ASN A 3 -7.63 -18.32 -8.17
N TYR A 4 -7.37 -17.03 -8.42
CA TYR A 4 -6.43 -16.25 -7.60
C TYR A 4 -6.82 -16.20 -6.12
N PHE A 5 -8.10 -16.15 -5.79
CA PHE A 5 -8.60 -16.07 -4.41
C PHE A 5 -8.93 -17.43 -3.77
N TRP A 6 -8.86 -18.52 -4.53
CA TRP A 6 -9.32 -19.84 -4.07
C TRP A 6 -8.25 -20.92 -4.08
N HIS A 7 -7.14 -20.68 -4.77
CA HIS A 7 -6.11 -21.68 -4.91
C HIS A 7 -4.94 -21.41 -3.98
N GLN A 8 -4.53 -22.42 -3.21
CA GLN A 8 -3.45 -22.35 -2.21
C GLN A 8 -2.13 -21.76 -2.71
N ALA A 9 -1.84 -21.89 -4.00
CA ALA A 9 -0.64 -21.28 -4.61
C ALA A 9 -0.58 -19.76 -4.47
N PHE A 10 -1.70 -19.10 -4.19
CA PHE A 10 -1.81 -17.65 -4.05
C PHE A 10 -2.08 -17.18 -2.61
N ASP A 11 -2.00 -18.05 -1.61
CA ASP A 11 -2.30 -17.71 -0.21
C ASP A 11 -1.38 -16.61 0.33
N ASP A 12 -0.12 -16.58 -0.14
CA ASP A 12 0.88 -15.56 0.24
C ASP A 12 0.95 -14.38 -0.75
N TYR A 13 0.01 -14.28 -1.69
CA TYR A 13 -0.03 -13.17 -2.65
C TYR A 13 -0.91 -12.04 -2.15
N PRO A 14 -0.65 -10.80 -2.58
CA PRO A 14 -1.45 -9.66 -2.14
C PRO A 14 -2.89 -9.75 -2.65
N VAL A 15 -3.84 -9.28 -1.85
CA VAL A 15 -5.23 -9.15 -2.28
C VAL A 15 -5.34 -8.04 -3.32
N VAL A 16 -5.99 -8.33 -4.45
CA VAL A 16 -6.16 -7.40 -5.57
C VAL A 16 -7.64 -7.23 -5.95
N GLY A 17 -7.95 -6.15 -6.66
CA GLY A 17 -9.30 -5.91 -7.18
C GLY A 17 -10.32 -5.50 -6.11
N ILE A 18 -9.87 -5.03 -4.96
CA ILE A 18 -10.74 -4.52 -3.90
C ILE A 18 -10.96 -3.01 -4.05
N THR A 19 -12.16 -2.57 -3.74
CA THR A 19 -12.49 -1.15 -3.66
C THR A 19 -12.06 -0.56 -2.32
N TRP A 20 -11.91 0.77 -2.27
CA TRP A 20 -11.64 1.50 -1.04
C TRP A 20 -12.68 1.21 0.07
N LYS A 21 -13.97 1.12 -0.30
CA LYS A 21 -15.04 0.77 0.64
C LYS A 21 -14.85 -0.63 1.23
N GLN A 22 -14.44 -1.61 0.41
CA GLN A 22 -14.16 -2.97 0.87
C GLN A 22 -12.93 -3.03 1.79
N ALA A 23 -11.87 -2.26 1.48
CA ALA A 23 -10.70 -2.17 2.34
C ALA A 23 -11.03 -1.60 3.72
N ASN A 24 -11.85 -0.53 3.79
CA ASN A 24 -12.34 0.01 5.06
C ASN A 24 -13.25 -0.97 5.81
N ALA A 25 -14.16 -1.66 5.11
CA ALA A 25 -15.03 -2.67 5.72
C ALA A 25 -14.20 -3.81 6.33
N PHE A 26 -13.13 -4.23 5.65
CA PHE A 26 -12.20 -5.23 6.19
C PHE A 26 -11.47 -4.73 7.44
N ALA A 27 -10.98 -3.50 7.45
CA ALA A 27 -10.33 -2.90 8.62
C ALA A 27 -11.27 -2.87 9.84
N HIS A 28 -12.52 -2.44 9.63
CA HIS A 28 -13.55 -2.45 10.67
C HIS A 28 -13.87 -3.87 11.16
N TRP A 29 -14.06 -4.83 10.25
CA TRP A 29 -14.27 -6.23 10.60
C TRP A 29 -13.11 -6.79 11.44
N ARG A 30 -11.85 -6.52 11.01
CA ARG A 30 -10.65 -6.94 11.73
C ARG A 30 -10.60 -6.37 13.15
N SER A 31 -10.95 -5.08 13.32
CA SER A 31 -11.06 -4.44 14.64
C SER A 31 -12.04 -5.17 15.54
N LYS A 32 -13.22 -5.45 15.02
CA LYS A 32 -14.29 -6.16 15.75
C LYS A 32 -13.85 -7.57 16.15
N MET A 33 -13.25 -8.32 15.24
CA MET A 33 -12.77 -9.68 15.49
C MET A 33 -11.65 -9.70 16.53
N MET A 34 -10.62 -8.87 16.35
CA MET A 34 -9.48 -8.81 17.27
C MET A 34 -9.91 -8.37 18.67
N ASN A 35 -10.67 -7.29 18.77
CA ASN A 35 -11.14 -6.79 20.07
C ASN A 35 -12.14 -7.74 20.74
N GLY A 36 -12.92 -8.48 19.95
CA GLY A 36 -13.75 -9.57 20.47
C GLY A 36 -12.93 -10.72 21.08
N PHE A 37 -11.83 -11.10 20.43
CA PHE A 37 -10.90 -12.09 20.95
C PHE A 37 -10.19 -11.61 22.23
N LEU A 38 -9.63 -10.37 22.21
CA LEU A 38 -8.94 -9.79 23.37
C LEU A 38 -9.83 -9.71 24.61
N ARG A 39 -11.11 -9.32 24.45
CA ARG A 39 -12.08 -9.33 25.56
C ARG A 39 -12.29 -10.73 26.13
N LYS A 40 -12.37 -11.77 25.29
CA LYS A 40 -12.52 -13.17 25.75
C LYS A 40 -11.34 -13.62 26.60
N ILE A 41 -10.12 -13.21 26.26
CA ILE A 41 -8.89 -13.55 27.02
C ILE A 41 -8.54 -12.50 28.10
N LYS A 42 -9.48 -11.56 28.37
CA LYS A 42 -9.31 -10.49 29.38
C LYS A 42 -8.08 -9.60 29.17
N GLN A 43 -7.73 -9.35 27.91
CA GLN A 43 -6.68 -8.41 27.54
C GLN A 43 -7.26 -7.05 27.14
N PRO A 44 -6.51 -5.95 27.28
CA PRO A 44 -6.90 -4.62 26.79
C PRO A 44 -7.24 -4.66 25.29
N THR A 45 -8.25 -3.91 24.88
CA THR A 45 -8.60 -3.76 23.46
C THR A 45 -7.62 -2.84 22.76
N LEU A 46 -7.39 -3.11 21.48
CA LEU A 46 -6.58 -2.27 20.60
C LEU A 46 -7.43 -1.13 20.00
N PRO A 47 -6.81 -0.03 19.59
CA PRO A 47 -7.43 0.95 18.71
C PRO A 47 -8.00 0.29 17.45
N GLU A 48 -8.95 0.95 16.80
CA GLU A 48 -9.52 0.43 15.58
C GLU A 48 -8.51 0.42 14.43
N PHE A 49 -8.47 -0.69 13.70
CA PHE A 49 -7.74 -0.76 12.45
C PHE A 49 -8.43 0.14 11.43
N ARG A 50 -7.63 0.88 10.67
CA ARG A 50 -8.08 1.75 9.59
C ARG A 50 -7.05 1.78 8.47
N LEU A 51 -7.42 2.33 7.33
CA LEU A 51 -6.43 2.66 6.32
C LEU A 51 -5.50 3.78 6.85
N PRO A 52 -4.22 3.74 6.51
CA PRO A 52 -3.30 4.81 6.86
C PRO A 52 -3.68 6.09 6.11
N THR A 53 -3.32 7.24 6.66
CA THR A 53 -3.28 8.47 5.88
C THR A 53 -2.11 8.42 4.90
N GLU A 54 -2.10 9.32 3.94
CA GLU A 54 -1.02 9.42 2.95
C GLU A 54 0.32 9.74 3.62
N SER A 55 0.32 10.64 4.60
CA SER A 55 1.49 10.98 5.40
C SER A 55 1.98 9.83 6.28
N GLU A 56 1.07 9.09 6.91
CA GLU A 56 1.42 7.90 7.68
C GLU A 56 2.02 6.81 6.79
N TRP A 57 1.43 6.60 5.62
CA TRP A 57 1.94 5.62 4.65
C TRP A 57 3.35 5.99 4.19
N GLU A 58 3.57 7.27 3.85
CA GLU A 58 4.88 7.76 3.41
C GLU A 58 5.93 7.64 4.51
N TYR A 59 5.60 8.04 5.73
CA TYR A 59 6.49 7.87 6.89
C TYR A 59 6.85 6.38 7.10
N ALA A 60 5.86 5.50 7.03
CA ALA A 60 6.06 4.06 7.17
C ALA A 60 6.93 3.49 6.04
N SER A 61 6.72 3.95 4.80
CA SER A 61 7.49 3.48 3.65
C SER A 61 8.95 3.88 3.70
N ARG A 62 9.28 5.07 4.23
CA ARG A 62 10.66 5.54 4.38
C ARG A 62 11.50 4.70 5.35
N GLY A 63 10.87 4.00 6.29
CA GLY A 63 11.57 3.09 7.18
C GLY A 63 12.66 3.74 8.03
N GLY A 64 12.53 5.04 8.36
CA GLY A 64 13.51 5.82 9.12
C GLY A 64 14.57 6.52 8.26
N LEU A 65 14.44 6.47 6.92
CA LEU A 65 15.33 7.19 6.01
C LEU A 65 14.80 8.60 5.73
N ASP A 66 15.65 9.60 5.83
CA ASP A 66 15.31 10.98 5.48
C ASP A 66 15.31 11.16 3.97
N ALA A 67 14.22 11.77 3.44
CA ALA A 67 14.07 12.18 2.04
C ALA A 67 14.45 11.12 0.99
N SER A 68 14.36 9.83 1.34
CA SER A 68 14.64 8.74 0.41
C SER A 68 13.50 8.53 -0.58
N PRO A 69 13.77 8.43 -1.90
CA PRO A 69 12.75 8.13 -2.91
C PRO A 69 12.22 6.70 -2.83
N TYR A 70 12.99 5.76 -2.26
CA TYR A 70 12.63 4.36 -2.14
C TYR A 70 12.83 3.82 -0.72
N PRO A 71 12.09 2.76 -0.32
CA PRO A 71 12.18 2.16 1.02
C PRO A 71 13.56 1.60 1.40
N TRP A 72 14.40 1.30 0.43
CA TRP A 72 15.76 0.76 0.61
C TRP A 72 16.85 1.82 0.60
N GLY A 73 16.51 3.09 0.39
CA GLY A 73 17.47 4.20 0.24
C GLY A 73 18.07 4.30 -1.15
N GLY A 74 18.55 5.49 -1.48
CA GLY A 74 19.19 5.77 -2.77
C GLY A 74 18.21 5.83 -3.96
N PRO A 75 18.69 6.23 -5.13
CA PRO A 75 17.86 6.47 -6.32
C PRO A 75 17.74 5.25 -7.25
N TYR A 76 18.40 4.14 -6.94
CA TYR A 76 18.50 3.00 -7.85
C TYR A 76 17.48 1.92 -7.53
N THR A 77 16.87 1.34 -8.55
CA THR A 77 15.94 0.23 -8.46
C THR A 77 16.61 -1.14 -8.41
N ARG A 78 17.94 -1.16 -8.50
CA ARG A 78 18.80 -2.35 -8.44
C ARG A 78 19.87 -2.21 -7.38
N ASN A 79 20.23 -3.34 -6.76
CA ASN A 79 21.37 -3.39 -5.87
C ASN A 79 22.70 -3.48 -6.64
N ILE A 80 23.83 -3.45 -5.92
CA ILE A 80 25.18 -3.55 -6.50
C ILE A 80 25.45 -4.84 -7.29
N LYS A 81 24.63 -5.89 -7.07
CA LYS A 81 24.71 -7.15 -7.82
C LYS A 81 23.82 -7.15 -9.06
N GLY A 82 23.14 -6.03 -9.35
CA GLY A 82 22.23 -5.88 -10.49
C GLY A 82 20.82 -6.50 -10.28
N CYS A 83 20.52 -7.04 -9.08
CA CYS A 83 19.18 -7.56 -8.77
C CYS A 83 18.21 -6.43 -8.49
N PHE A 84 17.00 -6.54 -8.98
CA PHE A 84 15.92 -5.63 -8.65
C PHE A 84 15.55 -5.67 -7.16
N LEU A 85 15.07 -4.55 -6.64
CA LEU A 85 14.74 -4.37 -5.24
C LEU A 85 13.22 -4.32 -4.98
N ALA A 86 12.42 -4.33 -6.05
CA ALA A 86 10.96 -4.37 -6.00
C ALA A 86 10.38 -4.95 -7.29
N ASN A 87 9.11 -5.31 -7.27
CA ASN A 87 8.34 -5.78 -8.41
C ASN A 87 7.63 -4.61 -9.09
N PHE A 88 8.16 -4.14 -10.22
CA PHE A 88 7.61 -3.04 -11.03
C PHE A 88 7.88 -3.32 -12.51
N LYS A 89 7.25 -2.58 -13.40
CA LYS A 89 7.47 -2.71 -14.83
C LYS A 89 8.82 -2.09 -15.27
N PRO A 90 9.80 -2.88 -15.72
CA PRO A 90 11.02 -2.35 -16.29
C PRO A 90 10.72 -1.51 -17.55
N LEU A 91 11.45 -0.41 -17.75
CA LEU A 91 11.26 0.51 -18.87
C LEU A 91 11.46 -0.15 -20.25
N ARG A 92 12.43 -1.07 -20.35
CA ARG A 92 12.75 -1.82 -21.59
C ARG A 92 13.33 -3.18 -21.25
N GLY A 93 13.05 -4.17 -22.09
CA GLY A 93 13.69 -5.50 -22.03
C GLY A 93 12.85 -6.57 -21.35
N ASN A 94 13.47 -7.33 -20.49
CA ASN A 94 12.83 -8.48 -19.85
C ASN A 94 11.90 -8.03 -18.71
N TYR A 95 10.58 -8.14 -18.92
CA TYR A 95 9.55 -7.74 -17.95
C TYR A 95 9.43 -8.66 -16.73
N VAL A 96 10.17 -9.77 -16.70
CA VAL A 96 10.22 -10.68 -15.55
C VAL A 96 11.58 -10.63 -14.84
N ALA A 97 12.43 -9.68 -15.19
CA ALA A 97 13.78 -9.57 -14.62
C ALA A 97 13.76 -9.20 -13.12
N ASP A 98 12.69 -8.63 -12.64
CA ASP A 98 12.44 -8.31 -11.23
C ASP A 98 11.84 -9.48 -10.43
N GLY A 99 11.51 -10.60 -11.07
CA GLY A 99 10.93 -11.79 -10.44
C GLY A 99 9.49 -12.07 -10.77
N GLY A 100 8.76 -11.11 -11.39
CA GLY A 100 7.34 -11.32 -11.70
C GLY A 100 6.81 -10.54 -12.89
N LEU A 101 6.00 -11.20 -13.73
CA LEU A 101 5.23 -10.56 -14.80
C LEU A 101 3.95 -9.89 -14.29
N LYS A 102 3.52 -10.22 -13.09
CA LYS A 102 2.32 -9.76 -12.37
C LYS A 102 2.65 -9.66 -10.89
N THR A 103 1.62 -9.70 -10.05
CA THR A 103 1.82 -9.80 -8.60
C THR A 103 2.67 -11.00 -8.23
N ILE A 104 3.52 -10.86 -7.24
CA ILE A 104 4.33 -11.92 -6.65
C ILE A 104 3.97 -12.10 -5.18
N LYS A 105 4.50 -13.15 -4.56
CA LYS A 105 4.35 -13.39 -3.12
C LYS A 105 4.77 -12.15 -2.33
N THR A 106 4.02 -11.86 -1.28
CA THR A 106 4.43 -10.83 -0.31
C THR A 106 5.76 -11.20 0.34
N ALA A 107 6.52 -10.19 0.75
CA ALA A 107 7.83 -10.36 1.36
C ALA A 107 8.88 -11.08 0.48
N SER A 108 8.75 -11.01 -0.86
CA SER A 108 9.74 -11.55 -1.79
C SER A 108 11.03 -10.71 -1.85
N TYR A 109 10.97 -9.46 -1.39
CA TYR A 109 12.13 -8.55 -1.29
C TYR A 109 12.43 -8.22 0.17
N ASN A 110 13.53 -7.51 0.40
CA ASN A 110 13.91 -7.11 1.75
C ASN A 110 12.93 -6.07 2.32
N PRO A 111 12.65 -6.12 3.63
CA PRO A 111 11.85 -5.11 4.29
C PRO A 111 12.62 -3.78 4.39
N ASN A 112 11.88 -2.70 4.65
CA ASN A 112 12.48 -1.43 5.02
C ASN A 112 12.96 -1.42 6.48
N GLY A 113 13.50 -0.29 6.95
CA GLY A 113 14.05 -0.17 8.31
C GLY A 113 13.03 -0.35 9.45
N TYR A 114 11.73 -0.30 9.16
CA TYR A 114 10.65 -0.61 10.11
C TYR A 114 10.12 -2.05 10.00
N GLY A 115 10.73 -2.88 9.16
CA GLY A 115 10.31 -4.26 8.94
C GLY A 115 9.10 -4.41 8.02
N LEU A 116 8.73 -3.37 7.26
CA LEU A 116 7.62 -3.40 6.32
C LEU A 116 8.10 -3.85 4.94
N TYR A 117 7.35 -4.75 4.33
CA TYR A 117 7.61 -5.32 3.01
C TYR A 117 6.77 -4.65 1.95
N ASP A 118 7.20 -4.76 0.70
CA ASP A 118 6.45 -4.39 -0.51
C ASP A 118 5.95 -2.92 -0.54
N MET A 119 6.61 -2.04 0.23
CA MET A 119 6.29 -0.60 0.27
C MET A 119 6.61 0.12 -1.05
N SER A 120 7.12 -0.58 -2.05
CA SER A 120 7.33 -0.09 -3.41
C SER A 120 7.07 -1.24 -4.39
N GLY A 121 6.18 -1.03 -5.36
CA GLY A 121 5.82 -2.02 -6.36
C GLY A 121 4.84 -3.10 -5.86
N ASN A 122 4.78 -4.21 -6.56
CA ASN A 122 3.84 -5.33 -6.39
C ASN A 122 2.37 -4.90 -6.57
N VAL A 123 1.71 -4.29 -5.56
CA VAL A 123 0.36 -3.73 -5.67
C VAL A 123 0.29 -2.34 -5.07
N ALA A 124 -0.48 -1.45 -5.70
CA ALA A 124 -0.78 -0.15 -5.13
C ALA A 124 -1.75 -0.28 -3.95
N GLU A 125 -1.54 0.51 -2.92
CA GLU A 125 -2.23 0.43 -1.64
C GLU A 125 -3.15 1.63 -1.41
N TRP A 126 -4.35 1.38 -0.89
CA TRP A 126 -5.30 2.41 -0.54
C TRP A 126 -4.86 3.18 0.71
N THR A 127 -4.95 4.51 0.63
CA THR A 127 -4.90 5.37 1.82
C THR A 127 -6.29 5.90 2.18
N SER A 128 -6.43 6.54 3.33
CA SER A 128 -7.70 7.13 3.76
C SER A 128 -8.02 8.45 3.04
N ASN A 129 -7.02 9.09 2.43
CA ASN A 129 -7.12 10.41 1.81
C ASN A 129 -8.03 10.41 0.59
N ALA A 130 -8.73 11.53 0.40
CA ALA A 130 -9.32 11.84 -0.89
C ALA A 130 -8.22 12.31 -1.85
N TYR A 131 -8.36 11.98 -3.13
CA TYR A 131 -7.42 12.40 -4.15
C TYR A 131 -7.83 13.75 -4.73
N ASP A 132 -6.91 14.72 -4.66
CA ASP A 132 -7.01 16.00 -5.33
C ASP A 132 -5.65 16.34 -5.94
N GLU A 133 -5.62 16.67 -7.23
CA GLU A 133 -4.38 16.96 -7.96
C GLU A 133 -3.66 18.19 -7.43
N SER A 134 -4.40 19.14 -6.86
CA SER A 134 -3.86 20.37 -6.30
C SER A 134 -3.60 20.32 -4.78
N ALA A 135 -3.88 19.17 -4.13
CA ALA A 135 -3.76 19.05 -2.67
C ALA A 135 -2.42 19.55 -2.14
N TYR A 136 -1.32 19.18 -2.79
CA TYR A 136 0.03 19.61 -2.39
C TYR A 136 0.29 21.11 -2.53
N SER A 137 -0.53 21.83 -3.32
CA SER A 137 -0.37 23.27 -3.52
C SER A 137 -0.99 24.10 -2.39
N TYR A 138 -1.97 23.54 -1.68
CA TYR A 138 -2.69 24.24 -0.63
C TYR A 138 -2.69 23.52 0.72
N SER A 139 -2.26 22.27 0.77
CA SER A 139 -2.12 21.57 2.05
C SER A 139 -1.00 22.19 2.86
N HIS A 140 -1.28 22.47 4.12
CA HIS A 140 -0.32 23.05 5.04
C HIS A 140 0.59 21.96 5.60
N ASP A 141 1.86 22.29 5.92
CA ASP A 141 2.84 21.37 6.52
C ASP A 141 2.33 20.68 7.80
N MET A 142 1.43 21.34 8.52
CA MET A 142 0.81 20.79 9.74
C MET A 142 -0.42 19.92 9.48
N ASN A 143 -0.99 19.91 8.26
CA ASN A 143 -2.12 19.11 7.89
C ASN A 143 -2.08 18.81 6.38
N SER A 144 -1.21 17.89 6.02
CA SER A 144 -0.98 17.47 4.63
C SER A 144 -2.01 16.46 4.13
N ASP A 145 -2.84 15.92 5.02
CA ASP A 145 -3.81 14.89 4.69
C ASP A 145 -5.17 15.48 4.30
N TYR A 146 -5.49 15.42 3.01
CA TYR A 146 -6.78 15.87 2.49
C TYR A 146 -7.85 14.80 2.66
N HIS A 147 -8.93 15.14 3.34
CA HIS A 147 -10.06 14.25 3.59
C HIS A 147 -11.35 14.82 3.00
N TYR A 148 -12.01 14.03 2.18
CA TYR A 148 -13.34 14.32 1.68
C TYR A 148 -14.19 13.04 1.66
N ASN A 149 -15.36 13.11 2.29
CA ASN A 149 -16.35 12.03 2.32
C ASN A 149 -17.41 12.30 1.26
N ALA A 150 -17.11 11.88 0.03
CA ALA A 150 -17.99 12.07 -1.11
C ALA A 150 -19.34 11.38 -0.89
N LYS A 151 -20.42 12.11 -1.18
CA LYS A 151 -21.79 11.61 -1.20
C LYS A 151 -22.06 10.81 -2.46
N GLU A 152 -23.18 10.11 -2.47
CA GLU A 152 -23.54 9.24 -3.60
C GLU A 152 -23.85 10.02 -4.87
N ASP A 153 -24.37 11.23 -4.73
CA ASP A 153 -24.73 12.18 -5.80
C ASP A 153 -23.55 13.08 -6.24
N ASP A 154 -22.43 13.06 -5.53
CA ASP A 154 -21.26 13.85 -5.90
C ASP A 154 -20.64 13.40 -7.23
N HIS A 155 -20.01 14.36 -7.92
CA HIS A 155 -19.30 14.08 -9.15
C HIS A 155 -18.21 13.00 -8.96
N PRO A 156 -18.01 12.08 -9.92
CA PRO A 156 -17.03 10.99 -9.80
C PRO A 156 -15.60 11.43 -9.44
N ILE A 157 -15.19 12.63 -9.83
CA ILE A 157 -13.87 13.19 -9.51
C ILE A 157 -13.70 13.32 -7.99
N LEU A 158 -14.73 13.75 -7.27
CA LEU A 158 -14.71 13.93 -5.81
C LEU A 158 -14.71 12.59 -5.04
N LYS A 159 -15.03 11.49 -5.72
CA LYS A 159 -15.03 10.13 -5.15
C LYS A 159 -13.68 9.44 -5.22
N ARG A 160 -12.70 10.06 -5.90
CA ARG A 160 -11.35 9.49 -6.02
C ARG A 160 -10.67 9.43 -4.67
N LYS A 161 -9.87 8.39 -4.45
CA LYS A 161 -9.07 8.17 -3.25
C LYS A 161 -7.62 7.99 -3.65
N SER A 162 -6.71 8.40 -2.76
CA SER A 162 -5.28 8.26 -2.98
C SER A 162 -4.83 6.80 -2.84
N ILE A 163 -3.88 6.41 -3.69
CA ILE A 163 -3.16 5.14 -3.62
C ILE A 163 -1.66 5.43 -3.56
N ARG A 164 -0.91 4.54 -2.91
CA ARG A 164 0.54 4.67 -2.75
C ARG A 164 1.25 3.37 -3.11
N GLY A 165 2.58 3.41 -3.19
CA GLY A 165 3.46 2.26 -3.43
C GLY A 165 3.68 1.92 -4.90
N GLY A 166 2.77 2.28 -5.79
CA GLY A 166 2.81 1.81 -7.17
C GLY A 166 2.55 0.30 -7.30
N SER A 167 2.66 -0.25 -8.49
CA SER A 167 2.36 -1.66 -8.73
C SER A 167 3.30 -2.28 -9.76
N TRP A 168 3.22 -3.61 -9.91
CA TRP A 168 3.99 -4.38 -10.91
C TRP A 168 3.86 -3.88 -12.36
N LYS A 169 2.82 -3.12 -12.68
CA LYS A 169 2.57 -2.56 -14.02
C LYS A 169 3.05 -1.13 -14.18
N ASP A 170 3.38 -0.44 -13.09
CA ASP A 170 3.83 0.94 -13.10
C ASP A 170 5.36 0.98 -13.26
N VAL A 171 5.85 2.03 -13.91
CA VAL A 171 7.28 2.26 -14.08
C VAL A 171 7.82 2.89 -12.81
N ALA A 172 8.95 2.40 -12.31
CA ALA A 172 9.64 2.93 -11.14
C ALA A 172 10.48 4.17 -11.48
#